data_f388414fc4a10c616b07e89b7d51f5d8
#
_entry.id   f388414fc4a10c616b07e89b7d51f5d8
#
_cell.length_a   1.000
_cell.length_b   1.000
_cell.length_c   1.000
_cell.angle_alpha   90.00
_cell.angle_beta   90.00
_cell.angle_gamma   90.00
#
_symmetry.space_group_name_H-M   'P 1'
#
loop_
_entity.id
_entity.type
_entity.pdbx_description
1 polymer ?
#
loop_
_entity_poly.entity_id
_entity_poly.type
_entity_poly.pdbx_seq_one_letter_code
_entity_poly.pdbx_strand_id
1 'polypeptide(L)'
;MMQYIFWGLDIYICDCNLIFDCFDDSVIQFIILFVCVYHQICALRSFYYSRTISSIVSPISKNEIENKYALKTTECKKCGIIRPFRSHHCSICGKCIDKLDHHCFLLNNCIGRKNYKYFFSYLFLSFLNSIIGIILGLYRIYLFKKEEMEKLKNMKLFELNLGFIFNFPLKAILLLLIIIPIFIGSLYLLIYHLFLVYKSQTTIERKYPKLYIEENNKKNISFFEKISKMMENNNWLNIYWLE
;
A
#
# COMPACT_ATOMS: atom_id res chain seq x y z
N MET A 1 17.59 2.68 3.43
CA MET A 1 17.34 3.84 4.32
C MET A 1 15.88 4.31 4.25
N MET A 2 15.31 4.66 3.09
CA MET A 2 13.88 5.05 2.99
C MET A 2 12.89 4.01 3.54
N GLN A 3 13.17 2.71 3.42
CA GLN A 3 12.32 1.64 3.96
C GLN A 3 12.11 1.74 5.48
N TYR A 4 13.15 2.09 6.23
CA TYR A 4 13.06 2.25 7.69
C TYR A 4 12.32 3.53 8.09
N ILE A 5 12.31 4.53 7.21
CA ILE A 5 11.56 5.78 7.43
C ILE A 5 10.06 5.50 7.32
N PHE A 6 9.60 4.72 6.32
CA PHE A 6 8.19 4.32 6.20
C PHE A 6 7.76 3.43 7.37
N TRP A 7 8.62 2.52 7.82
CA TRP A 7 8.36 1.70 9.02
C TRP A 7 8.28 2.54 10.30
N GLY A 8 9.19 3.48 10.47
CA GLY A 8 9.17 4.41 11.60
C GLY A 8 7.93 5.30 11.60
N LEU A 9 7.45 5.70 10.42
CA LEU A 9 6.25 6.50 10.25
C LEU A 9 4.97 5.73 10.54
N ASP A 10 4.87 4.49 10.07
CA ASP A 10 3.73 3.62 10.38
C ASP A 10 3.65 3.34 11.89
N ILE A 11 4.80 3.15 12.58
CA ILE A 11 4.86 2.99 14.04
C ILE A 11 4.51 4.31 14.74
N TYR A 12 4.93 5.45 14.20
CA TYR A 12 4.66 6.76 14.78
C TYR A 12 3.18 7.18 14.66
N ILE A 13 2.48 6.73 13.62
CA ILE A 13 1.02 6.92 13.45
C ILE A 13 0.25 6.19 14.56
N CYS A 14 0.78 5.03 15.01
CA CYS A 14 0.33 4.32 16.20
C CYS A 14 1.04 4.82 17.46
N ASP A 15 1.52 6.08 17.50
CA ASP A 15 2.03 6.64 18.73
C ASP A 15 0.92 6.59 19.77
N CYS A 16 1.07 5.63 20.70
CA CYS A 16 0.12 5.40 21.78
C CYS A 16 -0.17 6.72 22.51
N ASN A 17 0.84 7.59 22.66
CA ASN A 17 0.69 8.89 23.28
C ASN A 17 -0.32 9.78 22.53
N LEU A 18 -0.36 9.74 21.20
CA LEU A 18 -1.32 10.55 20.43
C LEU A 18 -2.76 10.07 20.64
N ILE A 19 -2.96 8.75 20.73
CA ILE A 19 -4.28 8.14 21.02
C ILE A 19 -4.68 8.43 22.47
N PHE A 20 -3.76 8.25 23.42
CA PHE A 20 -4.01 8.54 24.83
C PHE A 20 -4.29 10.02 25.08
N ASP A 21 -3.63 10.93 24.35
CA ASP A 21 -3.88 12.37 24.43
C ASP A 21 -5.22 12.80 23.80
N CYS A 22 -5.85 11.95 22.97
CA CYS A 22 -7.09 12.31 22.27
C CYS A 22 -8.36 11.87 22.98
N PHE A 23 -8.30 10.87 23.85
CA PHE A 23 -9.50 10.27 24.46
C PHE A 23 -9.33 10.09 25.97
N ASP A 24 -10.31 10.53 26.73
CA ASP A 24 -10.31 10.38 28.22
C ASP A 24 -10.81 8.99 28.66
N ASP A 25 -11.59 8.31 27.82
CA ASP A 25 -12.13 6.98 28.11
C ASP A 25 -11.12 5.88 27.78
N SER A 26 -10.67 5.19 28.82
CA SER A 26 -9.65 4.13 28.70
C SER A 26 -10.12 2.95 27.82
N VAL A 27 -11.40 2.62 27.80
CA VAL A 27 -11.95 1.52 26.98
C VAL A 27 -11.87 1.90 25.50
N ILE A 28 -12.25 3.12 25.17
CA ILE A 28 -12.17 3.63 23.79
C ILE A 28 -10.72 3.71 23.33
N GLN A 29 -9.81 4.18 24.19
CA GLN A 29 -8.37 4.19 23.90
C GLN A 29 -7.84 2.80 23.56
N PHE A 30 -8.17 1.78 24.36
CA PHE A 30 -7.75 0.39 24.11
C PHE A 30 -8.31 -0.17 22.82
N ILE A 31 -9.58 0.09 22.50
CA ILE A 31 -10.21 -0.39 21.26
C ILE A 31 -9.51 0.24 20.04
N ILE A 32 -9.30 1.55 20.04
CA ILE A 32 -8.64 2.25 18.93
C ILE A 32 -7.21 1.76 18.79
N LEU A 33 -6.46 1.65 19.89
CA LEU A 33 -5.10 1.13 19.88
C LEU A 33 -5.04 -0.29 19.30
N PHE A 34 -5.95 -1.18 19.74
CA PHE A 34 -6.02 -2.55 19.22
C PHE A 34 -6.26 -2.58 17.71
N VAL A 35 -7.23 -1.79 17.22
CA VAL A 35 -7.55 -1.69 15.79
C VAL A 35 -6.34 -1.16 15.01
N CYS A 36 -5.68 -0.11 15.51
CA CYS A 36 -4.50 0.45 14.87
C CYS A 36 -3.34 -0.55 14.81
N VAL A 37 -3.02 -1.22 15.92
CA VAL A 37 -1.95 -2.23 15.98
C VAL A 37 -2.25 -3.40 15.04
N TYR A 38 -3.49 -3.92 15.05
CA TYR A 38 -3.89 -4.99 14.13
C TYR A 38 -3.73 -4.58 12.67
N HIS A 39 -4.16 -3.36 12.33
CA HIS A 39 -4.03 -2.82 10.97
C HIS A 39 -2.57 -2.69 10.55
N GLN A 40 -1.69 -2.24 11.45
CA GLN A 40 -0.25 -2.17 11.21
C GLN A 40 0.37 -3.55 10.97
N ILE A 41 -0.01 -4.55 11.76
CA ILE A 41 0.45 -5.94 11.55
C ILE A 41 0.07 -6.42 10.14
N CYS A 42 -1.17 -6.15 9.69
CA CYS A 42 -1.61 -6.50 8.34
C CYS A 42 -0.81 -5.77 7.25
N ALA A 43 -0.53 -4.48 7.44
CA ALA A 43 0.28 -3.69 6.50
C ALA A 43 1.73 -4.20 6.43
N LEU A 44 2.35 -4.48 7.57
CA LEU A 44 3.71 -5.05 7.65
C LEU A 44 3.79 -6.43 7.01
N ARG A 45 2.81 -7.29 7.24
CA ARG A 45 2.70 -8.60 6.59
C ARG A 45 2.62 -8.45 5.07
N SER A 46 1.74 -7.58 4.58
CA SER A 46 1.57 -7.32 3.15
C SER A 46 2.86 -6.77 2.52
N PHE A 47 3.55 -5.86 3.20
CA PHE A 47 4.87 -5.36 2.80
C PHE A 47 5.91 -6.49 2.73
N TYR A 48 5.99 -7.32 3.77
CA TYR A 48 6.93 -8.44 3.84
C TYR A 48 6.73 -9.41 2.68
N TYR A 49 5.50 -9.85 2.42
CA TYR A 49 5.21 -10.78 1.32
C TYR A 49 5.39 -10.15 -0.06
N SER A 50 5.06 -8.88 -0.24
CA SER A 50 5.33 -8.20 -1.50
C SER A 50 6.82 -8.07 -1.81
N ARG A 51 7.66 -8.00 -0.77
CA ARG A 51 9.12 -7.95 -0.88
C ARG A 51 9.77 -9.32 -1.07
N THR A 52 9.28 -10.35 -0.39
CA THR A 52 9.95 -11.67 -0.32
C THR A 52 9.46 -12.65 -1.38
N ILE A 53 8.18 -12.59 -1.76
CA ILE A 53 7.65 -13.48 -2.77
C ILE A 53 8.12 -13.03 -4.15
N SER A 54 8.70 -13.99 -4.89
CA SER A 54 9.20 -13.74 -6.24
C SER A 54 8.29 -14.35 -7.29
N SER A 55 8.02 -13.58 -8.35
CA SER A 55 7.29 -14.03 -9.55
C SER A 55 8.25 -14.43 -10.68
N ILE A 56 9.47 -14.85 -10.37
CA ILE A 56 10.44 -15.31 -11.37
C ILE A 56 9.86 -16.51 -12.12
N VAL A 57 10.02 -16.47 -13.44
CA VAL A 57 9.61 -17.56 -14.35
C VAL A 57 10.68 -18.66 -14.32
N SER A 58 10.26 -19.88 -14.05
CA SER A 58 11.09 -21.07 -14.32
C SER A 58 11.12 -21.35 -15.83
N PRO A 59 12.25 -21.85 -16.39
CA PRO A 59 12.29 -22.27 -17.78
C PRO A 59 11.20 -23.33 -18.06
N ILE A 60 10.42 -23.11 -19.11
CA ILE A 60 9.37 -24.05 -19.53
C ILE A 60 10.02 -25.14 -20.39
N SER A 61 9.80 -26.41 -20.06
CA SER A 61 10.26 -27.51 -20.89
C SER A 61 9.48 -27.59 -22.22
N LYS A 62 10.13 -28.13 -23.27
CA LYS A 62 9.46 -28.25 -24.58
C LYS A 62 8.18 -29.11 -24.48
N ASN A 63 8.15 -30.15 -23.64
CA ASN A 63 6.97 -31.01 -23.44
C ASN A 63 5.80 -30.30 -22.75
N GLU A 64 6.08 -29.32 -21.87
CA GLU A 64 5.04 -28.49 -21.25
C GLU A 64 4.43 -27.47 -22.21
N ILE A 65 5.19 -27.05 -23.25
CA ILE A 65 4.71 -26.14 -24.28
C ILE A 65 3.61 -26.79 -25.12
N GLU A 66 3.78 -28.06 -25.49
CA GLU A 66 2.83 -28.80 -26.31
C GLU A 66 1.52 -29.06 -25.58
N ASN A 67 1.56 -29.31 -24.28
CA ASN A 67 0.39 -29.72 -23.49
C ASN A 67 -0.41 -28.60 -22.82
N LYS A 68 0.22 -27.53 -22.41
CA LYS A 68 -0.43 -26.52 -21.54
C LYS A 68 -0.43 -25.09 -22.08
N TYR A 69 0.53 -24.76 -22.95
CA TYR A 69 0.77 -23.39 -23.40
C TYR A 69 0.82 -23.24 -24.92
N ALA A 70 0.24 -24.18 -25.65
CA ALA A 70 0.34 -24.35 -27.10
C ALA A 70 0.12 -23.08 -27.95
N LEU A 71 -0.33 -21.97 -27.39
CA LEU A 71 -0.74 -20.82 -28.16
C LEU A 71 -0.03 -19.50 -27.88
N LYS A 72 0.66 -19.28 -26.74
CA LYS A 72 1.18 -17.94 -26.42
C LYS A 72 2.43 -17.96 -25.51
N THR A 73 3.52 -18.55 -25.99
CA THR A 73 4.85 -18.40 -25.37
C THR A 73 5.68 -17.42 -26.18
N THR A 74 6.61 -16.76 -25.52
CA THR A 74 7.59 -15.89 -26.16
C THR A 74 8.99 -16.23 -25.69
N GLU A 75 9.98 -16.13 -26.58
CA GLU A 75 11.37 -16.31 -26.19
C GLU A 75 11.97 -15.01 -25.62
N CYS A 76 12.72 -15.15 -24.54
CA CYS A 76 13.51 -14.07 -24.01
C CYS A 76 14.96 -14.16 -24.49
N LYS A 77 15.37 -13.35 -25.45
CA LYS A 77 16.72 -13.30 -25.99
C LYS A 77 17.82 -13.06 -24.94
N LYS A 78 17.49 -12.35 -23.83
CA LYS A 78 18.45 -12.04 -22.76
C LYS A 78 18.67 -13.21 -21.80
N CYS A 79 17.62 -14.02 -21.54
CA CYS A 79 17.69 -15.15 -20.63
C CYS A 79 17.85 -16.49 -21.37
N GLY A 80 17.65 -16.53 -22.70
CA GLY A 80 17.66 -17.78 -23.50
C GLY A 80 16.54 -18.76 -23.12
N ILE A 81 15.44 -18.29 -22.54
CA ILE A 81 14.34 -19.15 -22.08
C ILE A 81 13.03 -18.85 -22.80
N ILE A 82 12.24 -19.89 -22.99
CA ILE A 82 10.83 -19.75 -23.39
C ILE A 82 10.05 -19.40 -22.12
N ARG A 83 9.23 -18.36 -22.21
CA ARG A 83 8.48 -17.81 -21.08
C ARG A 83 6.97 -17.77 -21.37
N PRO A 84 6.12 -17.85 -20.33
CA PRO A 84 4.68 -17.74 -20.47
C PRO A 84 4.27 -16.38 -21.09
N PHE A 85 3.11 -16.36 -21.69
CA PHE A 85 2.47 -15.13 -22.14
C PHE A 85 2.36 -14.11 -20.99
N ARG A 86 2.54 -12.83 -21.28
CA ARG A 86 2.56 -11.69 -20.33
C ARG A 86 3.76 -11.69 -19.37
N SER A 87 4.74 -12.58 -19.56
CA SER A 87 5.99 -12.51 -18.82
C SER A 87 6.96 -11.55 -19.51
N HIS A 88 7.65 -10.72 -18.74
CA HIS A 88 8.61 -9.75 -19.27
C HIS A 88 9.95 -9.84 -18.55
N HIS A 89 11.03 -9.51 -19.27
CA HIS A 89 12.38 -9.43 -18.70
C HIS A 89 12.54 -8.13 -17.91
N CYS A 90 12.90 -8.23 -16.65
CA CYS A 90 13.30 -7.07 -15.86
C CYS A 90 14.81 -6.85 -15.99
N SER A 91 15.23 -5.72 -16.55
CA SER A 91 16.65 -5.39 -16.73
C SER A 91 17.39 -5.15 -15.41
N ILE A 92 16.68 -4.75 -14.35
CA ILE A 92 17.27 -4.50 -13.03
C ILE A 92 17.56 -5.82 -12.31
N CYS A 93 16.59 -6.76 -12.33
CA CYS A 93 16.76 -8.08 -11.72
C CYS A 93 17.52 -9.07 -12.60
N GLY A 94 17.70 -8.80 -13.92
CA GLY A 94 18.31 -9.71 -14.88
C GLY A 94 17.50 -10.99 -15.12
N LYS A 95 16.20 -11.02 -14.81
CA LYS A 95 15.36 -12.24 -14.83
C LYS A 95 14.01 -11.98 -15.50
N CYS A 96 13.39 -13.04 -16.01
CA CYS A 96 12.02 -13.00 -16.49
C CYS A 96 11.03 -13.14 -15.33
N ILE A 97 10.02 -12.30 -15.32
CA ILE A 97 9.01 -12.21 -14.26
C ILE A 97 7.63 -12.47 -14.88
N ASP A 98 6.87 -13.35 -14.27
CA ASP A 98 5.50 -13.67 -14.72
C ASP A 98 4.55 -12.51 -14.43
N LYS A 99 3.82 -12.09 -15.47
CA LYS A 99 2.94 -10.89 -15.44
C LYS A 99 3.62 -9.69 -14.78
N LEU A 100 4.86 -9.37 -15.20
CA LEU A 100 5.60 -8.24 -14.65
C LEU A 100 4.78 -6.96 -14.75
N ASP A 101 4.52 -6.33 -13.61
CA ASP A 101 3.91 -5.01 -13.53
C ASP A 101 5.00 -3.93 -13.55
N HIS A 102 5.89 -3.98 -12.60
CA HIS A 102 7.06 -3.08 -12.50
C HIS A 102 8.15 -3.65 -11.59
N HIS A 103 9.35 -3.10 -11.66
CA HIS A 103 10.35 -3.25 -10.61
C HIS A 103 10.13 -2.16 -9.56
N CYS A 104 9.79 -2.56 -8.35
CA CYS A 104 9.52 -1.64 -7.26
C CYS A 104 10.79 -1.37 -6.44
N PHE A 105 11.36 -0.17 -6.57
CA PHE A 105 12.56 0.22 -5.82
C PHE A 105 12.31 0.27 -4.31
N LEU A 106 11.10 0.65 -3.87
CA LEU A 106 10.72 0.69 -2.45
C LEU A 106 10.78 -0.71 -1.82
N LEU A 107 10.28 -1.71 -2.53
CA LEU A 107 10.26 -3.11 -2.07
C LEU A 107 11.55 -3.86 -2.42
N ASN A 108 12.39 -3.28 -3.27
CA ASN A 108 13.56 -3.92 -3.86
C ASN A 108 13.24 -5.29 -4.47
N ASN A 109 12.11 -5.37 -5.15
CA ASN A 109 11.59 -6.59 -5.78
C ASN A 109 10.76 -6.25 -7.02
N CYS A 110 10.63 -7.21 -7.94
CA CYS A 110 9.68 -7.12 -9.05
C CYS A 110 8.28 -7.48 -8.58
N ILE A 111 7.32 -6.62 -8.92
CA ILE A 111 5.89 -6.91 -8.72
C ILE A 111 5.37 -7.62 -9.96
N GLY A 112 4.81 -8.82 -9.74
CA GLY A 112 4.26 -9.70 -10.76
C GLY A 112 3.16 -10.59 -10.20
N ARG A 113 2.78 -11.67 -10.94
CA ARG A 113 1.60 -12.49 -10.62
C ARG A 113 1.50 -12.91 -9.14
N LYS A 114 2.58 -13.43 -8.56
CA LYS A 114 2.54 -14.07 -7.24
C LYS A 114 2.45 -13.07 -6.08
N ASN A 115 3.00 -11.87 -6.23
CA ASN A 115 3.10 -10.88 -5.16
C ASN A 115 2.28 -9.60 -5.40
N TYR A 116 1.59 -9.48 -6.54
CA TYR A 116 0.77 -8.30 -6.85
C TYR A 116 -0.33 -8.07 -5.81
N LYS A 117 -0.99 -9.15 -5.32
CA LYS A 117 -2.03 -9.06 -4.30
C LYS A 117 -1.51 -8.43 -2.99
N TYR A 118 -0.33 -8.83 -2.54
CA TYR A 118 0.28 -8.28 -1.33
C TYR A 118 0.71 -6.83 -1.52
N PHE A 119 1.26 -6.50 -2.69
CA PHE A 119 1.55 -5.11 -3.05
C PHE A 119 0.29 -4.23 -3.03
N PHE A 120 -0.80 -4.70 -3.62
CA PHE A 120 -2.07 -3.97 -3.64
C PHE A 120 -2.67 -3.83 -2.24
N SER A 121 -2.62 -4.89 -1.43
CA SER A 121 -3.05 -4.87 -0.03
C SER A 121 -2.24 -3.88 0.80
N TYR A 122 -0.92 -3.89 0.66
CA TYR A 122 -0.05 -2.92 1.32
C TYR A 122 -0.41 -1.47 0.94
N LEU A 123 -0.62 -1.21 -0.34
CA LEU A 123 -1.01 0.11 -0.84
C LEU A 123 -2.36 0.58 -0.26
N PHE A 124 -3.35 -0.31 -0.24
CA PHE A 124 -4.66 -0.03 0.33
C PHE A 124 -4.60 0.23 1.85
N LEU A 125 -3.87 -0.60 2.58
CA LEU A 125 -3.68 -0.44 4.02
C LEU A 125 -2.91 0.85 4.36
N SER A 126 -1.89 1.21 3.58
CA SER A 126 -1.16 2.47 3.74
C SER A 126 -2.05 3.69 3.50
N PHE A 127 -2.97 3.62 2.54
CA PHE A 127 -3.98 4.65 2.30
C PHE A 127 -4.92 4.80 3.50
N LEU A 128 -5.45 3.70 4.06
CA LEU A 128 -6.30 3.74 5.25
C LEU A 128 -5.56 4.28 6.48
N ASN A 129 -4.32 3.86 6.70
CA ASN A 129 -3.48 4.37 7.77
C ASN A 129 -3.29 5.88 7.68
N SER A 130 -3.06 6.40 6.49
CA SER A 130 -2.88 7.84 6.32
C SER A 130 -4.16 8.63 6.61
N ILE A 131 -5.34 8.08 6.30
CA ILE A 131 -6.63 8.68 6.71
C ILE A 131 -6.74 8.74 8.24
N ILE A 132 -6.50 7.62 8.92
CA ILE A 132 -6.57 7.53 10.39
C ILE A 132 -5.61 8.57 11.01
N GLY A 133 -4.37 8.62 10.54
CA GLY A 133 -3.39 9.56 11.06
C GLY A 133 -3.75 11.03 10.82
N ILE A 134 -4.35 11.37 9.68
CA ILE A 134 -4.85 12.73 9.40
C ILE A 134 -5.98 13.08 10.37
N ILE A 135 -6.93 12.17 10.58
CA ILE A 135 -8.05 12.40 11.51
C ILE A 135 -7.53 12.62 12.93
N LEU A 136 -6.65 11.76 13.43
CA LEU A 136 -6.07 11.88 14.77
C LEU A 136 -5.25 13.17 14.92
N GLY A 137 -4.43 13.52 13.93
CA GLY A 137 -3.63 14.74 13.94
C GLY A 137 -4.50 16.02 13.98
N LEU A 138 -5.55 16.07 13.16
CA LEU A 138 -6.49 17.21 13.14
C LEU A 138 -7.30 17.29 14.44
N TYR A 139 -7.73 16.12 14.99
CA TYR A 139 -8.47 16.08 16.24
C TYR A 139 -7.61 16.57 17.42
N ARG A 140 -6.32 16.21 17.46
CA ARG A 140 -5.39 16.69 18.47
C ARG A 140 -5.18 18.22 18.39
N ILE A 141 -5.11 18.79 17.18
CA ILE A 141 -5.05 20.24 16.98
C ILE A 141 -6.33 20.92 17.48
N TYR A 142 -7.48 20.30 17.20
CA TYR A 142 -8.77 20.81 17.69
C TYR A 142 -8.84 20.83 19.23
N LEU A 143 -8.46 19.73 19.89
CA LEU A 143 -8.42 19.66 21.36
C LEU A 143 -7.48 20.72 21.96
N PHE A 144 -6.30 20.87 21.38
CA PHE A 144 -5.34 21.89 21.81
C PHE A 144 -5.96 23.28 21.74
N LYS A 145 -6.60 23.63 20.63
CA LYS A 145 -7.28 24.94 20.49
C LYS A 145 -8.38 25.11 21.55
N LYS A 146 -9.14 24.06 21.84
CA LYS A 146 -10.21 24.09 22.86
C LYS A 146 -9.61 24.37 24.25
N GLU A 147 -8.59 23.64 24.64
CA GLU A 147 -7.87 23.83 25.91
C GLU A 147 -7.31 25.25 26.07
N GLU A 148 -6.71 25.79 25.01
CA GLU A 148 -6.17 27.15 24.99
C GLU A 148 -7.27 28.21 25.10
N MET A 149 -8.40 28.04 24.44
CA MET A 149 -9.56 28.95 24.54
C MET A 149 -10.18 28.94 25.93
N GLU A 150 -10.22 27.78 26.62
CA GLU A 150 -10.69 27.69 28.01
C GLU A 150 -9.73 28.40 28.97
N LYS A 151 -8.42 28.23 28.79
CA LYS A 151 -7.41 28.97 29.56
C LYS A 151 -7.54 30.48 29.40
N LEU A 152 -7.70 30.94 28.15
CA LEU A 152 -7.88 32.37 27.85
C LEU A 152 -9.12 32.99 28.54
N LYS A 153 -10.24 32.24 28.59
CA LYS A 153 -11.46 32.73 29.28
C LYS A 153 -11.25 32.90 30.80
N ASN A 154 -10.35 32.12 31.38
CA ASN A 154 -10.11 32.08 32.82
C ASN A 154 -8.92 32.96 33.26
N MET A 155 -8.12 33.48 32.29
CA MET A 155 -6.96 34.35 32.60
C MET A 155 -7.36 35.80 32.83
N LYS A 156 -6.82 36.39 33.90
CA LYS A 156 -6.88 37.85 34.11
C LYS A 156 -5.91 38.54 33.13
N LEU A 157 -6.27 39.71 32.64
CA LEU A 157 -5.56 40.48 31.59
C LEU A 157 -4.04 40.66 31.82
N PHE A 158 -3.52 40.41 33.01
CA PHE A 158 -2.13 40.65 33.39
C PHE A 158 -1.22 39.43 33.33
N GLU A 159 -1.75 38.24 33.00
CA GLU A 159 -1.01 36.96 33.01
C GLU A 159 -0.70 36.43 31.59
N LEU A 160 -0.65 37.27 30.58
CA LEU A 160 -0.21 36.90 29.23
C LEU A 160 1.27 36.52 29.24
N ASN A 161 1.54 35.27 29.59
CA ASN A 161 2.88 34.69 29.66
C ASN A 161 3.33 34.28 28.25
N LEU A 162 4.55 34.60 27.85
CA LEU A 162 5.17 34.20 26.58
C LEU A 162 5.14 32.67 26.34
N GLY A 163 4.99 31.88 27.40
CA GLY A 163 4.77 30.44 27.33
C GLY A 163 3.54 30.01 26.51
N PHE A 164 2.54 30.90 26.36
CA PHE A 164 1.35 30.69 25.54
C PHE A 164 1.70 30.56 24.05
N ILE A 165 2.67 31.33 23.56
CA ILE A 165 3.07 31.34 22.14
C ILE A 165 3.83 30.08 21.75
N PHE A 166 4.49 29.39 22.72
CA PHE A 166 5.31 28.23 22.48
C PHE A 166 4.63 26.87 22.74
N ASN A 167 3.41 26.87 23.28
CA ASN A 167 2.66 25.64 23.55
C ASN A 167 1.90 25.20 22.28
N PHE A 168 2.63 24.90 21.22
CA PHE A 168 2.06 24.48 19.94
C PHE A 168 1.97 22.94 19.88
N PRO A 169 0.94 22.34 19.26
CA PRO A 169 0.84 20.89 19.07
C PRO A 169 1.84 20.42 18.00
N LEU A 170 3.13 20.71 18.24
CA LEU A 170 4.20 20.51 17.27
C LEU A 170 4.23 19.07 16.73
N LYS A 171 4.02 18.08 17.62
CA LYS A 171 3.98 16.66 17.21
C LYS A 171 2.88 16.37 16.18
N ALA A 172 1.67 16.89 16.40
CA ALA A 172 0.55 16.70 15.48
C ALA A 172 0.80 17.40 14.12
N ILE A 173 1.41 18.57 14.14
CA ILE A 173 1.76 19.31 12.91
C ILE A 173 2.85 18.57 12.13
N LEU A 174 3.92 18.12 12.78
CA LEU A 174 4.98 17.36 12.14
C LEU A 174 4.43 16.05 11.55
N LEU A 175 3.53 15.38 12.28
CA LEU A 175 2.83 14.20 11.77
C LEU A 175 2.06 14.51 10.49
N LEU A 176 1.26 15.57 10.47
CA LEU A 176 0.47 15.95 9.30
C LEU A 176 1.34 16.32 8.10
N LEU A 177 2.46 17.01 8.32
CA LEU A 177 3.41 17.36 7.25
C LEU A 177 3.99 16.11 6.55
N ILE A 178 4.13 15.02 7.27
CA ILE A 178 4.67 13.76 6.72
C ILE A 178 3.54 12.91 6.12
N ILE A 179 2.38 12.84 6.79
CA ILE A 179 1.33 11.91 6.41
C ILE A 179 0.52 12.37 5.20
N ILE A 180 0.35 13.69 5.01
CA ILE A 180 -0.39 14.24 3.87
C ILE A 180 0.25 13.86 2.52
N PRO A 181 1.57 13.99 2.31
CA PRO A 181 2.21 13.50 1.09
C PRO A 181 2.05 11.98 0.89
N ILE A 182 2.11 11.18 1.97
CA ILE A 182 1.88 9.74 1.92
C ILE A 182 0.45 9.43 1.49
N PHE A 183 -0.53 10.14 2.04
CA PHE A 183 -1.94 10.02 1.66
C PHE A 183 -2.14 10.31 0.17
N ILE A 184 -1.62 11.43 -0.33
CA ILE A 184 -1.74 11.81 -1.74
C ILE A 184 -1.09 10.78 -2.65
N GLY A 185 0.13 10.32 -2.31
CA GLY A 185 0.86 9.32 -3.07
C GLY A 185 0.17 7.96 -3.09
N SER A 186 -0.31 7.48 -1.93
CA SER A 186 -1.02 6.20 -1.82
C SER A 186 -2.37 6.24 -2.54
N LEU A 187 -3.11 7.33 -2.44
CA LEU A 187 -4.37 7.54 -3.16
C LEU A 187 -4.16 7.51 -4.69
N TYR A 188 -3.15 8.24 -5.18
CA TYR A 188 -2.81 8.26 -6.60
C TYR A 188 -2.47 6.85 -7.11
N LEU A 189 -1.59 6.13 -6.42
CA LEU A 189 -1.20 4.79 -6.80
C LEU A 189 -2.38 3.81 -6.71
N LEU A 190 -3.22 3.93 -5.69
CA LEU A 190 -4.41 3.08 -5.52
C LEU A 190 -5.37 3.27 -6.70
N ILE A 191 -5.70 4.50 -7.06
CA ILE A 191 -6.57 4.80 -8.21
C ILE A 191 -5.94 4.26 -9.51
N TYR A 192 -4.63 4.45 -9.69
CA TYR A 192 -3.91 3.97 -10.86
C TYR A 192 -3.98 2.44 -10.97
N HIS A 193 -3.71 1.69 -9.89
CA HIS A 193 -3.77 0.24 -9.90
C HIS A 193 -5.21 -0.31 -10.01
N LEU A 194 -6.20 0.35 -9.42
CA LEU A 194 -7.63 0.03 -9.67
C LEU A 194 -8.00 0.17 -11.15
N PHE A 195 -7.51 1.22 -11.80
CA PHE A 195 -7.70 1.39 -13.24
C PHE A 195 -7.01 0.27 -14.05
N LEU A 196 -5.78 -0.14 -13.69
CA LEU A 196 -5.08 -1.26 -14.34
C LEU A 196 -5.87 -2.57 -14.19
N VAL A 197 -6.40 -2.84 -13.00
CA VAL A 197 -7.26 -4.02 -12.74
C VAL A 197 -8.54 -3.95 -13.57
N TYR A 198 -9.19 -2.78 -13.63
CA TYR A 198 -10.36 -2.57 -14.49
C TYR A 198 -10.07 -2.91 -15.95
N LYS A 199 -8.93 -2.46 -16.48
CA LYS A 199 -8.48 -2.75 -17.85
C LYS A 199 -7.85 -4.14 -18.02
N SER A 200 -7.66 -4.91 -16.94
CA SER A 200 -6.97 -6.21 -16.93
C SER A 200 -5.55 -6.15 -17.53
N GLN A 201 -4.86 -5.04 -17.32
CA GLN A 201 -3.52 -4.74 -17.83
C GLN A 201 -2.52 -4.55 -16.70
N THR A 202 -1.23 -4.81 -16.99
CA THR A 202 -0.11 -4.40 -16.11
C THR A 202 0.40 -3.02 -16.50
N THR A 203 1.19 -2.39 -15.64
CA THR A 203 1.85 -1.11 -15.93
C THR A 203 2.70 -1.18 -17.20
N ILE A 204 3.43 -2.29 -17.40
CA ILE A 204 4.24 -2.49 -18.63
C ILE A 204 3.37 -2.62 -19.87
N GLU A 205 2.29 -3.40 -19.80
CA GLU A 205 1.37 -3.59 -20.94
C GLU A 205 0.69 -2.27 -21.33
N ARG A 206 0.37 -1.43 -20.34
CA ARG A 206 -0.16 -0.08 -20.61
C ARG A 206 0.87 0.83 -21.28
N LYS A 207 2.13 0.76 -20.81
CA LYS A 207 3.22 1.57 -21.37
C LYS A 207 3.60 1.13 -22.79
N TYR A 208 3.50 -0.18 -23.07
CA TYR A 208 3.86 -0.78 -24.35
C TYR A 208 2.69 -1.60 -24.92
N PRO A 209 1.64 -0.95 -25.47
CA PRO A 209 0.42 -1.65 -25.93
C PRO A 209 0.70 -2.73 -27.00
N LYS A 210 1.76 -2.59 -27.77
CA LYS A 210 2.18 -3.59 -28.77
C LYS A 210 2.59 -4.94 -28.17
N LEU A 211 2.95 -4.95 -26.87
CA LEU A 211 3.26 -6.18 -26.12
C LEU A 211 2.02 -6.87 -25.58
N TYR A 212 0.89 -6.18 -25.58
CA TYR A 212 -0.39 -6.64 -25.09
C TYR A 212 -1.29 -7.00 -26.25
N ILE A 213 -1.41 -8.30 -26.50
CA ILE A 213 -2.41 -8.83 -27.41
C ILE A 213 -3.66 -9.08 -26.59
N GLU A 214 -4.66 -8.25 -26.79
CA GLU A 214 -5.95 -8.39 -26.12
C GLU A 214 -6.55 -9.76 -26.48
N GLU A 215 -6.85 -10.57 -25.49
CA GLU A 215 -7.70 -11.74 -25.67
C GLU A 215 -9.12 -11.23 -25.92
N ASN A 216 -9.43 -10.90 -27.18
CA ASN A 216 -10.70 -10.31 -27.61
C ASN A 216 -11.95 -11.18 -27.36
N ASN A 217 -11.81 -12.32 -26.68
CA ASN A 217 -12.91 -13.24 -26.37
C ASN A 217 -13.23 -13.34 -24.87
N LYS A 218 -12.90 -12.33 -24.06
CA LYS A 218 -13.30 -12.40 -22.65
C LYS A 218 -14.72 -11.91 -22.47
N LYS A 219 -15.61 -12.85 -22.06
CA LYS A 219 -16.87 -12.58 -21.38
C LYS A 219 -16.75 -11.30 -20.56
N ASN A 220 -17.77 -10.45 -20.58
CA ASN A 220 -17.86 -9.28 -19.73
C ASN A 220 -17.79 -9.68 -18.25
N ILE A 221 -16.56 -9.77 -17.73
CA ILE A 221 -16.28 -10.14 -16.36
C ILE A 221 -16.51 -8.90 -15.50
N SER A 222 -17.31 -9.02 -14.45
CA SER A 222 -17.57 -7.95 -13.47
C SER A 222 -16.25 -7.39 -12.92
N PHE A 223 -16.23 -6.11 -12.56
CA PHE A 223 -15.09 -5.47 -11.89
C PHE A 223 -14.70 -6.21 -10.61
N PHE A 224 -15.68 -6.61 -9.80
CA PHE A 224 -15.45 -7.40 -8.58
C PHE A 224 -14.81 -8.76 -8.87
N GLU A 225 -15.21 -9.43 -9.95
CA GLU A 225 -14.59 -10.69 -10.36
C GLU A 225 -13.15 -10.49 -10.86
N LYS A 226 -12.84 -9.34 -11.50
CA LYS A 226 -11.46 -9.00 -11.88
C LYS A 226 -10.56 -8.81 -10.66
N ILE A 227 -11.06 -8.13 -9.64
CA ILE A 227 -10.33 -7.98 -8.38
C ILE A 227 -10.17 -9.33 -7.68
N SER A 228 -11.22 -10.15 -7.59
CA SER A 228 -11.16 -11.49 -7.02
C SER A 228 -10.13 -12.37 -7.71
N LYS A 229 -10.08 -12.36 -9.05
CA LYS A 229 -9.06 -13.07 -9.85
C LYS A 229 -7.65 -12.52 -9.64
N MET A 230 -7.52 -11.22 -9.40
CA MET A 230 -6.23 -10.60 -9.08
C MET A 230 -5.73 -11.07 -7.71
N MET A 231 -6.63 -11.23 -6.75
CA MET A 231 -6.33 -11.68 -5.39
C MET A 231 -6.14 -13.20 -5.29
N GLU A 232 -6.35 -13.95 -6.39
CA GLU A 232 -6.23 -15.42 -6.49
C GLU A 232 -7.09 -16.23 -5.49
N ASN A 233 -7.99 -15.58 -4.78
CA ASN A 233 -8.92 -16.22 -3.85
C ASN A 233 -10.24 -15.46 -3.82
N ASN A 234 -11.34 -16.19 -3.72
CA ASN A 234 -12.68 -15.61 -3.59
C ASN A 234 -12.93 -14.90 -2.23
N ASN A 235 -11.95 -14.86 -1.34
CA ASN A 235 -12.06 -14.26 -0.02
C ASN A 235 -11.28 -12.95 0.08
N TRP A 236 -11.99 -11.84 -0.05
CA TRP A 236 -11.50 -10.48 0.25
C TRP A 236 -10.98 -10.33 1.67
N LEU A 237 -11.49 -11.16 2.60
CA LEU A 237 -11.10 -11.17 4.00
C LEU A 237 -9.66 -11.69 4.21
N ASN A 238 -9.06 -12.38 3.26
CA ASN A 238 -7.68 -12.88 3.38
C ASN A 238 -6.62 -11.75 3.42
N ILE A 239 -7.00 -10.49 3.18
CA ILE A 239 -6.14 -9.33 3.45
C ILE A 239 -5.91 -9.20 4.96
N TYR A 240 -6.92 -9.54 5.76
CA TYR A 240 -6.94 -9.39 7.22
C TYR A 240 -6.75 -10.71 7.99
N TRP A 241 -6.91 -11.88 7.34
CA TRP A 241 -6.76 -13.17 8.03
C TRP A 241 -5.32 -13.68 7.98
N LEU A 242 -4.90 -14.22 9.12
CA LEU A 242 -3.53 -14.73 9.37
C LEU A 242 -3.32 -16.18 8.86
N GLU A 243 -3.91 -16.58 7.73
CA GLU A 243 -3.59 -17.86 7.08
C GLU A 243 -2.45 -17.77 6.08
#